data_d5f61ed2fa1860c5302b1016112f39ea
#
_entry.id   d5f61ed2fa1860c5302b1016112f39ea
#
_cell.length_a   1.000
_cell.length_b   1.000
_cell.length_c   1.000
_cell.angle_alpha   90.00
_cell.angle_beta   90.00
_cell.angle_gamma   90.00
#
_symmetry.space_group_name_H-M   'P 1'
#
loop_
_entity.id
_entity.type
_entity.pdbx_description
1 polymer ?
#
loop_
_entity_poly.entity_id
_entity_poly.type
_entity_poly.pdbx_seq_one_letter_code
_entity_poly.pdbx_strand_id
1 'polypeptide(L)'
;KVLGMIIKIVLTRTIGTEGISEYMLVLPTFNLFITLCNLGVPIAITKLISEKKNSSKRIVIPTTIIVLLYDFILIFIILFIAKYLANNLLHKNSIYYPLIAIGSTLPFITLSSIIKGYFFGKEKVFPITLSNIIEQIARLLLTTTVVAKMMNHSLIAAVTTVVLINIISEGASIIILLFFLPKDKITKEDFHRDNKLLREIFGISIPNTMARLIGSITYFFEPIILTNILKYVGYNLEYITTTYGVINGYVYPLLLLPSFFTLAISSAILPVVSNSYSNKNYSYTKKKIKEAIFFSMIVGIPATLIFIFIPDIPLKL
;
A
#
# COMPACT_ATOMS: atom_id res chain seq x y z
N LYS A 1 -5.35 8.98 4.99
CA LYS A 1 -5.11 9.43 3.60
C LYS A 1 -4.52 10.84 3.55
N VAL A 2 -5.05 11.82 4.33
CA VAL A 2 -4.48 13.20 4.40
C VAL A 2 -3.00 13.17 4.82
N LEU A 3 -2.65 12.44 5.89
CA LEU A 3 -1.25 12.28 6.30
C LEU A 3 -0.39 11.66 5.20
N GLY A 4 -0.89 10.66 4.48
CA GLY A 4 -0.16 10.05 3.36
C GLY A 4 0.12 11.03 2.22
N MET A 5 -0.80 11.96 1.96
CA MET A 5 -0.60 13.03 0.99
C MET A 5 0.45 14.04 1.48
N ILE A 6 0.39 14.45 2.75
CA ILE A 6 1.41 15.32 3.35
C ILE A 6 2.80 14.69 3.22
N ILE A 7 2.93 13.40 3.54
CA ILE A 7 4.19 12.66 3.39
C ILE A 7 4.66 12.70 1.93
N LYS A 8 3.76 12.53 0.97
CA LYS A 8 4.11 12.57 -0.45
C LYS A 8 4.62 13.96 -0.87
N ILE A 9 3.97 15.03 -0.43
CA ILE A 9 4.42 16.42 -0.68
C ILE A 9 5.80 16.66 -0.03
N VAL A 10 5.98 16.24 1.21
CA VAL A 10 7.26 16.38 1.91
C VAL A 10 8.34 15.57 1.20
N LEU A 11 8.04 14.35 0.79
CA LEU A 11 8.97 13.50 0.05
C LEU A 11 9.42 14.16 -1.25
N THR A 12 8.46 14.66 -2.05
CA THR A 12 8.77 15.32 -3.33
C THR A 12 9.67 16.56 -3.13
N ARG A 13 9.44 17.33 -2.07
CA ARG A 13 10.29 18.48 -1.72
C ARG A 13 11.66 18.06 -1.19
N THR A 14 11.75 16.89 -0.54
CA THR A 14 13.00 16.43 0.07
C THR A 14 13.95 15.83 -0.98
N ILE A 15 13.46 14.98 -1.89
CA ILE A 15 14.32 14.29 -2.88
C ILE A 15 14.29 14.92 -4.27
N GLY A 16 13.46 15.96 -4.48
CA GLY A 16 13.34 16.68 -5.73
C GLY A 16 12.76 15.85 -6.89
N THR A 17 12.71 16.46 -8.06
CA THR A 17 12.11 15.85 -9.25
C THR A 17 12.85 14.58 -9.68
N GLU A 18 14.17 14.59 -9.64
CA GLU A 18 14.99 13.45 -10.05
C GLU A 18 14.78 12.26 -9.10
N GLY A 19 14.82 12.48 -7.79
CA GLY A 19 14.60 11.42 -6.81
C GLY A 19 13.20 10.83 -6.86
N ILE A 20 12.18 11.69 -7.06
CA ILE A 20 10.81 11.22 -7.27
C ILE A 20 10.71 10.37 -8.53
N SER A 21 11.38 10.77 -9.62
CA SER A 21 11.35 10.03 -10.87
C SER A 21 11.91 8.61 -10.70
N GLU A 22 13.04 8.48 -10.00
CA GLU A 22 13.61 7.17 -9.68
C GLU A 22 12.70 6.34 -8.74
N TYR A 23 12.15 6.99 -7.70
CA TYR A 23 11.24 6.31 -6.78
C TYR A 23 9.96 5.82 -7.48
N MET A 24 9.40 6.59 -8.42
CA MET A 24 8.22 6.18 -9.18
C MET A 24 8.47 4.97 -10.08
N LEU A 25 9.70 4.74 -10.56
CA LEU A 25 10.07 3.50 -11.27
C LEU A 25 10.14 2.28 -10.34
N VAL A 26 10.51 2.48 -9.07
CA VAL A 26 10.61 1.41 -8.06
C VAL A 26 9.23 1.04 -7.49
N LEU A 27 8.35 2.02 -7.35
CA LEU A 27 7.07 1.88 -6.66
C LEU A 27 6.14 0.78 -7.22
N PRO A 28 6.02 0.57 -8.56
CA PRO A 28 5.23 -0.52 -9.12
C PRO A 28 5.74 -1.91 -8.72
N THR A 29 7.06 -2.11 -8.72
CA THR A 29 7.68 -3.35 -8.23
C THR A 29 7.41 -3.54 -6.74
N PHE A 30 7.53 -2.48 -5.95
CA PHE A 30 7.22 -2.52 -4.52
C PHE A 30 5.76 -2.92 -4.26
N ASN A 31 4.81 -2.33 -4.97
CA ASN A 31 3.39 -2.69 -4.85
C ASN A 31 3.08 -4.15 -5.26
N LEU A 32 3.76 -4.65 -6.30
CA LEU A 32 3.64 -6.06 -6.69
C LEU A 32 4.10 -6.98 -5.56
N PHE A 33 5.28 -6.71 -4.98
CA PHE A 33 5.82 -7.50 -3.88
C PHE A 33 4.98 -7.38 -2.60
N ILE A 34 4.41 -6.21 -2.27
CA ILE A 34 3.44 -6.04 -1.18
C ILE A 34 2.19 -6.92 -1.42
N THR A 35 1.70 -6.98 -2.64
CA THR A 35 0.54 -7.81 -2.97
C THR A 35 0.86 -9.30 -2.83
N LEU A 36 2.05 -9.71 -3.26
CA LEU A 36 2.54 -11.08 -3.13
C LEU A 36 2.78 -11.47 -1.67
N CYS A 37 3.47 -10.66 -0.88
CA CYS A 37 3.79 -11.02 0.52
C CYS A 37 2.54 -11.10 1.40
N ASN A 38 1.55 -10.25 1.19
CA ASN A 38 0.32 -10.30 1.95
C ASN A 38 -0.56 -11.53 1.65
N LEU A 39 -0.47 -12.12 0.45
CA LEU A 39 -1.24 -13.30 0.02
C LEU A 39 -2.75 -13.24 0.35
N GLY A 40 -3.34 -12.06 0.55
CA GLY A 40 -4.72 -11.92 1.03
C GLY A 40 -5.00 -12.51 2.42
N VAL A 41 -3.97 -12.98 3.11
CA VAL A 41 -4.04 -13.62 4.43
C VAL A 41 -4.71 -12.75 5.49
N PRO A 42 -4.47 -11.42 5.58
CA PRO A 42 -5.16 -10.58 6.55
C PRO A 42 -6.69 -10.64 6.42
N ILE A 43 -7.22 -10.77 5.20
CA ILE A 43 -8.66 -10.88 4.93
C ILE A 43 -9.20 -12.23 5.42
N ALA A 44 -8.46 -13.33 5.15
CA ALA A 44 -8.82 -14.65 5.62
C ALA A 44 -8.83 -14.73 7.16
N ILE A 45 -7.80 -14.19 7.81
CA ILE A 45 -7.70 -14.09 9.27
C ILE A 45 -8.89 -13.30 9.83
N THR A 46 -9.19 -12.14 9.24
CA THR A 46 -10.33 -11.31 9.65
C THR A 46 -11.63 -12.13 9.63
N LYS A 47 -11.89 -12.82 8.53
CA LYS A 47 -13.10 -13.62 8.35
C LYS A 47 -13.17 -14.76 9.37
N LEU A 48 -12.13 -15.58 9.49
CA LEU A 48 -12.13 -16.76 10.37
C LEU A 48 -12.22 -16.41 11.85
N ILE A 49 -11.62 -15.29 12.25
CA ILE A 49 -11.72 -14.79 13.63
C ILE A 49 -13.13 -14.25 13.92
N SER A 50 -13.73 -13.53 12.96
CA SER A 50 -15.11 -13.01 13.14
C SER A 50 -16.15 -14.12 13.24
N GLU A 51 -15.94 -15.25 12.56
CA GLU A 51 -16.81 -16.43 12.63
C GLU A 51 -16.69 -17.18 13.96
N LYS A 52 -15.72 -16.87 14.83
CA LYS A 52 -15.49 -17.44 16.17
C LYS A 52 -15.41 -18.98 16.23
N LYS A 53 -15.13 -19.65 15.13
CA LYS A 53 -15.08 -21.12 15.03
C LYS A 53 -13.87 -21.74 15.74
N ASN A 54 -12.75 -21.01 15.83
CA ASN A 54 -11.48 -21.49 16.39
C ASN A 54 -10.82 -20.46 17.31
N SER A 55 -9.86 -20.90 18.13
CA SER A 55 -9.01 -19.99 18.90
C SER A 55 -8.24 -19.08 17.95
N SER A 56 -8.31 -17.77 18.21
CA SER A 56 -7.61 -16.77 17.36
C SER A 56 -6.10 -17.02 17.28
N LYS A 57 -5.47 -17.56 18.34
CA LYS A 57 -4.05 -17.89 18.37
C LYS A 57 -3.71 -19.04 17.42
N ARG A 58 -4.53 -20.10 17.38
CA ARG A 58 -4.39 -21.23 16.47
C ARG A 58 -4.56 -20.83 14.99
N ILE A 59 -5.22 -19.72 14.72
CA ILE A 59 -5.32 -19.16 13.37
C ILE A 59 -4.08 -18.33 13.05
N VAL A 60 -3.72 -17.39 13.94
CA VAL A 60 -2.71 -16.36 13.65
C VAL A 60 -1.29 -16.92 13.65
N ILE A 61 -0.91 -17.70 14.69
CA ILE A 61 0.49 -18.10 14.89
C ILE A 61 1.02 -19.00 13.76
N PRO A 62 0.37 -20.14 13.42
CA PRO A 62 0.87 -20.98 12.34
C PRO A 62 0.87 -20.27 10.97
N THR A 63 -0.16 -19.46 10.72
CA THR A 63 -0.27 -18.70 9.48
C THR A 63 0.85 -17.68 9.35
N THR A 64 1.18 -16.96 10.43
CA THR A 64 2.28 -16.00 10.44
C THR A 64 3.62 -16.68 10.10
N ILE A 65 3.89 -17.83 10.69
CA ILE A 65 5.12 -18.58 10.42
C ILE A 65 5.21 -18.97 8.94
N ILE A 66 4.14 -19.52 8.38
CA ILE A 66 4.12 -19.97 6.98
C ILE A 66 4.32 -18.79 6.03
N VAL A 67 3.64 -17.67 6.27
CA VAL A 67 3.74 -16.50 5.39
C VAL A 67 5.10 -15.83 5.52
N LEU A 68 5.68 -15.75 6.71
CA LEU A 68 7.06 -15.26 6.88
C LEU A 68 8.09 -16.15 6.16
N LEU A 69 7.93 -17.47 6.20
CA LEU A 69 8.77 -18.37 5.42
C LEU A 69 8.62 -18.14 3.90
N TYR A 70 7.41 -17.85 3.45
CA TYR A 70 7.17 -17.47 2.06
C TYR A 70 7.81 -16.11 1.70
N ASP A 71 7.82 -15.15 2.62
CA ASP A 71 8.51 -13.86 2.42
C ASP A 71 10.01 -14.04 2.17
N PHE A 72 10.67 -15.01 2.82
CA PHE A 72 12.07 -15.34 2.51
C PHE A 72 12.25 -15.77 1.05
N ILE A 73 11.31 -16.52 0.49
CA ILE A 73 11.35 -16.88 -0.94
C ILE A 73 11.24 -15.62 -1.80
N LEU A 74 10.33 -14.72 -1.46
CA LEU A 74 10.16 -13.44 -2.18
C LEU A 74 11.41 -12.56 -2.09
N ILE A 75 12.09 -12.54 -0.93
CA ILE A 75 13.37 -11.84 -0.75
C ILE A 75 14.42 -12.39 -1.71
N PHE A 76 14.57 -13.71 -1.80
CA PHE A 76 15.49 -14.31 -2.76
C PHE A 76 15.12 -13.96 -4.20
N ILE A 77 13.84 -14.01 -4.54
CA ILE A 77 13.37 -13.65 -5.89
C ILE A 77 13.78 -12.22 -6.22
N ILE A 78 13.48 -11.23 -5.37
CA ILE A 78 13.84 -9.84 -5.67
C ILE A 78 15.36 -9.62 -5.76
N LEU A 79 16.15 -10.27 -4.93
CA LEU A 79 17.60 -10.20 -4.99
C LEU A 79 18.15 -10.68 -6.34
N PHE A 80 17.60 -11.78 -6.89
CA PHE A 80 18.02 -12.30 -8.18
C PHE A 80 17.55 -11.44 -9.36
N ILE A 81 16.30 -10.95 -9.33
CA ILE A 81 15.72 -10.22 -10.47
C ILE A 81 16.03 -8.73 -10.47
N ALA A 82 16.41 -8.13 -9.32
CA ALA A 82 16.61 -6.68 -9.19
C ALA A 82 17.60 -6.10 -10.21
N LYS A 83 18.72 -6.80 -10.44
CA LYS A 83 19.73 -6.37 -11.43
C LYS A 83 19.18 -6.41 -12.86
N TYR A 84 18.43 -7.46 -13.18
CA TYR A 84 17.80 -7.59 -14.50
C TYR A 84 16.71 -6.54 -14.71
N LEU A 85 15.89 -6.28 -13.70
CA LEU A 85 14.87 -5.22 -13.73
C LEU A 85 15.51 -3.85 -13.95
N ALA A 86 16.54 -3.51 -13.17
CA ALA A 86 17.20 -2.22 -13.25
C ALA A 86 17.86 -1.99 -14.61
N ASN A 87 18.65 -2.96 -15.09
CA ASN A 87 19.50 -2.75 -16.24
C ASN A 87 18.81 -3.05 -17.57
N ASN A 88 18.02 -4.13 -17.65
CA ASN A 88 17.48 -4.63 -18.90
C ASN A 88 16.04 -4.18 -19.17
N LEU A 89 15.21 -4.06 -18.12
CA LEU A 89 13.81 -3.71 -18.29
C LEU A 89 13.53 -2.21 -18.12
N LEU A 90 14.13 -1.57 -17.11
CA LEU A 90 13.96 -0.16 -16.82
C LEU A 90 15.12 0.70 -17.30
N HIS A 91 16.21 0.07 -17.73
CA HIS A 91 17.43 0.71 -18.24
C HIS A 91 18.06 1.76 -17.32
N LYS A 92 17.82 1.68 -16.01
CA LYS A 92 18.27 2.65 -15.00
C LYS A 92 18.99 1.93 -13.86
N ASN A 93 20.31 1.89 -13.88
CA ASN A 93 21.12 1.17 -12.87
C ASN A 93 20.99 1.75 -11.46
N SER A 94 20.70 3.05 -11.33
CA SER A 94 20.56 3.73 -10.04
C SER A 94 19.45 3.14 -9.15
N ILE A 95 18.42 2.53 -9.73
CA ILE A 95 17.31 1.92 -8.98
C ILE A 95 17.60 0.52 -8.43
N TYR A 96 18.79 -0.06 -8.73
CA TYR A 96 19.15 -1.41 -8.26
C TYR A 96 19.09 -1.53 -6.74
N TYR A 97 19.72 -0.62 -6.00
CA TYR A 97 19.69 -0.65 -4.52
C TYR A 97 18.30 -0.42 -3.92
N PRO A 98 17.49 0.55 -4.40
CA PRO A 98 16.10 0.67 -4.01
C PRO A 98 15.28 -0.61 -4.25
N LEU A 99 15.48 -1.32 -5.36
CA LEU A 99 14.78 -2.59 -5.65
C LEU A 99 15.18 -3.70 -4.65
N ILE A 100 16.47 -3.83 -4.33
CA ILE A 100 16.91 -4.79 -3.30
C ILE A 100 16.32 -4.45 -1.93
N ALA A 101 16.26 -3.17 -1.58
CA ALA A 101 15.70 -2.71 -0.32
C ALA A 101 14.24 -3.15 -0.10
N ILE A 102 13.47 -3.39 -1.17
CA ILE A 102 12.11 -3.92 -1.09
C ILE A 102 12.09 -5.22 -0.28
N GLY A 103 13.01 -6.15 -0.56
CA GLY A 103 13.05 -7.45 0.10
C GLY A 103 13.09 -7.32 1.63
N SER A 104 13.90 -6.42 2.17
CA SER A 104 14.04 -6.23 3.61
C SER A 104 12.78 -5.66 4.29
N THR A 105 11.87 -5.03 3.55
CA THR A 105 10.64 -4.46 4.09
C THR A 105 9.49 -5.49 4.20
N LEU A 106 9.51 -6.55 3.38
CA LEU A 106 8.40 -7.49 3.26
C LEU A 106 7.98 -8.14 4.59
N PRO A 107 8.88 -8.70 5.43
CA PRO A 107 8.48 -9.35 6.67
C PRO A 107 7.77 -8.40 7.65
N PHE A 108 8.17 -7.13 7.67
CA PHE A 108 7.54 -6.13 8.54
C PHE A 108 6.13 -5.78 8.06
N ILE A 109 5.95 -5.61 6.75
CA ILE A 109 4.64 -5.34 6.13
C ILE A 109 3.70 -6.53 6.36
N THR A 110 4.18 -7.75 6.16
CA THR A 110 3.41 -8.98 6.39
C THR A 110 2.97 -9.09 7.85
N LEU A 111 3.91 -8.93 8.79
CA LEU A 111 3.60 -9.06 10.21
C LEU A 111 2.59 -8.00 10.66
N SER A 112 2.78 -6.74 10.27
CA SER A 112 1.85 -5.65 10.55
C SER A 112 0.44 -5.95 10.01
N SER A 113 0.34 -6.39 8.76
CA SER A 113 -0.95 -6.69 8.13
C SER A 113 -1.67 -7.88 8.74
N ILE A 114 -0.97 -8.92 9.15
CA ILE A 114 -1.55 -10.08 9.85
C ILE A 114 -2.13 -9.65 11.20
N ILE A 115 -1.39 -8.86 12.00
CA ILE A 115 -1.87 -8.38 13.29
C ILE A 115 -3.06 -7.42 13.10
N LYS A 116 -3.02 -6.55 12.10
CA LYS A 116 -4.18 -5.71 11.73
C LYS A 116 -5.39 -6.58 11.36
N GLY A 117 -5.20 -7.67 10.60
CA GLY A 117 -6.24 -8.65 10.28
C GLY A 117 -6.87 -9.31 11.52
N TYR A 118 -6.04 -9.64 12.53
CA TYR A 118 -6.52 -10.12 13.82
C TYR A 118 -7.47 -9.11 14.51
N PHE A 119 -7.05 -7.83 14.60
CA PHE A 119 -7.88 -6.81 15.24
C PHE A 119 -9.16 -6.51 14.46
N PHE A 120 -9.12 -6.53 13.12
CA PHE A 120 -10.32 -6.42 12.30
C PHE A 120 -11.30 -7.57 12.58
N GLY A 121 -10.81 -8.82 12.67
CA GLY A 121 -11.63 -9.97 13.02
C GLY A 121 -12.23 -9.94 14.43
N LYS A 122 -11.60 -9.18 15.35
CA LYS A 122 -12.11 -8.90 16.69
C LYS A 122 -12.98 -7.64 16.78
N GLU A 123 -13.23 -6.98 15.65
CA GLU A 123 -13.97 -5.70 15.56
C GLU A 123 -13.33 -4.57 16.40
N LYS A 124 -12.05 -4.69 16.71
CA LYS A 124 -11.28 -3.69 17.46
C LYS A 124 -10.56 -2.73 16.52
N VAL A 125 -11.23 -1.68 16.09
CA VAL A 125 -10.70 -0.72 15.11
C VAL A 125 -9.69 0.28 15.73
N PHE A 126 -9.82 0.60 17.02
CA PHE A 126 -8.97 1.59 17.69
C PHE A 126 -7.46 1.28 17.61
N PRO A 127 -6.98 0.06 17.96
CA PRO A 127 -5.57 -0.30 17.83
C PRO A 127 -5.04 -0.13 16.41
N ILE A 128 -5.84 -0.49 15.40
CA ILE A 128 -5.47 -0.35 13.98
C ILE A 128 -5.32 1.11 13.60
N THR A 129 -6.28 1.95 14.01
CA THR A 129 -6.25 3.38 13.68
C THR A 129 -5.06 4.06 14.33
N LEU A 130 -4.79 3.77 15.62
CA LEU A 130 -3.66 4.32 16.33
C LEU A 130 -2.33 3.87 15.71
N SER A 131 -2.18 2.58 15.39
CA SER A 131 -0.97 2.05 14.76
C SER A 131 -0.73 2.69 13.39
N ASN A 132 -1.77 2.91 12.58
CA ASN A 132 -1.65 3.58 11.29
C ASN A 132 -1.25 5.06 11.44
N ILE A 133 -1.74 5.76 12.46
CA ILE A 133 -1.34 7.15 12.73
C ILE A 133 0.14 7.20 13.12
N ILE A 134 0.57 6.35 14.04
CA ILE A 134 1.97 6.29 14.48
C ILE A 134 2.90 5.90 13.32
N GLU A 135 2.51 4.94 12.49
CA GLU A 135 3.22 4.58 11.26
C GLU A 135 3.43 5.80 10.34
N GLN A 136 2.37 6.57 10.08
CA GLN A 136 2.46 7.74 9.22
C GLN A 136 3.30 8.87 9.85
N ILE A 137 3.21 9.09 11.16
CA ILE A 137 4.04 10.05 11.88
C ILE A 137 5.52 9.63 11.82
N ALA A 138 5.82 8.37 12.10
CA ALA A 138 7.17 7.83 12.00
C ALA A 138 7.73 8.00 10.58
N ARG A 139 6.94 7.67 9.56
CA ARG A 139 7.32 7.84 8.15
C ARG A 139 7.60 9.31 7.81
N LEU A 140 6.76 10.24 8.27
CA LEU A 140 6.96 11.67 8.05
C LEU A 140 8.26 12.16 8.71
N LEU A 141 8.49 11.81 9.98
CA LEU A 141 9.71 12.19 10.71
C LEU A 141 10.96 11.61 10.04
N LEU A 142 10.93 10.35 9.62
CA LEU A 142 12.06 9.70 8.94
C LEU A 142 12.32 10.31 7.56
N THR A 143 11.27 10.71 6.84
CA THR A 143 11.42 11.39 5.55
C THR A 143 12.11 12.74 5.73
N THR A 144 11.70 13.54 6.71
CA THR A 144 12.27 14.87 6.93
C THR A 144 13.67 14.86 7.55
N THR A 145 14.02 13.81 8.28
CA THR A 145 15.31 13.71 8.98
C THR A 145 16.30 12.82 8.25
N VAL A 146 15.97 11.54 8.07
CA VAL A 146 16.90 10.54 7.55
C VAL A 146 17.03 10.65 6.03
N VAL A 147 15.92 10.73 5.29
CA VAL A 147 15.98 10.85 3.83
C VAL A 147 16.65 12.17 3.43
N ALA A 148 16.30 13.27 4.09
CA ALA A 148 16.93 14.57 3.85
C ALA A 148 18.45 14.52 4.09
N LYS A 149 18.91 13.84 5.15
CA LYS A 149 20.33 13.65 5.40
C LYS A 149 21.01 12.77 4.34
N MET A 150 20.34 11.72 3.87
CA MET A 150 20.88 10.84 2.83
C MET A 150 21.00 11.52 1.46
N MET A 151 20.18 12.54 1.17
CA MET A 151 20.36 13.37 -0.03
C MET A 151 21.74 14.06 -0.09
N ASN A 152 22.32 14.42 1.06
CA ASN A 152 23.65 15.00 1.11
C ASN A 152 24.76 13.99 0.71
N HIS A 153 24.50 12.71 0.74
CA HIS A 153 25.44 11.67 0.34
C HIS A 153 25.26 11.28 -1.14
N SER A 154 24.06 10.88 -1.53
CA SER A 154 23.71 10.61 -2.93
C SER A 154 22.21 10.46 -3.12
N LEU A 155 21.72 10.73 -4.33
CA LEU A 155 20.33 10.51 -4.73
C LEU A 155 19.92 9.04 -4.53
N ILE A 156 20.80 8.10 -4.94
CA ILE A 156 20.55 6.66 -4.80
C ILE A 156 20.37 6.27 -3.33
N ALA A 157 21.21 6.80 -2.43
CA ALA A 157 21.07 6.54 -1.01
C ALA A 157 19.74 7.08 -0.47
N ALA A 158 19.33 8.28 -0.88
CA ALA A 158 18.07 8.86 -0.47
C ALA A 158 16.87 8.03 -0.94
N VAL A 159 16.81 7.67 -2.23
CA VAL A 159 15.72 6.85 -2.81
C VAL A 159 15.68 5.46 -2.15
N THR A 160 16.84 4.84 -1.91
CA THR A 160 16.92 3.56 -1.17
C THR A 160 16.35 3.73 0.24
N THR A 161 16.70 4.81 0.92
CA THR A 161 16.21 5.10 2.27
C THR A 161 14.69 5.31 2.28
N VAL A 162 14.09 5.91 1.24
CA VAL A 162 12.62 6.02 1.13
C VAL A 162 11.94 4.65 1.17
N VAL A 163 12.56 3.62 0.62
CA VAL A 163 12.05 2.25 0.73
C VAL A 163 12.31 1.70 2.13
N LEU A 164 13.50 1.88 2.68
CA LEU A 164 13.92 1.32 3.97
C LEU A 164 13.17 1.92 5.17
N ILE A 165 12.73 3.19 5.12
CA ILE A 165 11.95 3.78 6.23
C ILE A 165 10.64 3.02 6.50
N ASN A 166 10.14 2.22 5.54
CA ASN A 166 8.99 1.34 5.78
C ASN A 166 9.29 0.31 6.88
N ILE A 167 10.53 -0.15 7.05
CA ILE A 167 10.91 -1.09 8.13
C ILE A 167 10.63 -0.45 9.50
N ILE A 168 11.10 0.77 9.70
CA ILE A 168 10.97 1.47 10.98
C ILE A 168 9.52 1.91 11.21
N SER A 169 8.84 2.42 10.18
CA SER A 169 7.45 2.87 10.32
C SER A 169 6.48 1.70 10.55
N GLU A 170 6.64 0.57 9.82
CA GLU A 170 5.87 -0.65 10.11
C GLU A 170 6.26 -1.26 11.46
N GLY A 171 7.54 -1.22 11.82
CA GLY A 171 8.02 -1.63 13.15
C GLY A 171 7.33 -0.85 14.28
N ALA A 172 7.22 0.48 14.14
CA ALA A 172 6.49 1.31 15.08
C ALA A 172 4.99 0.93 15.14
N SER A 173 4.38 0.68 13.98
CA SER A 173 3.00 0.19 13.90
C SER A 173 2.82 -1.15 14.63
N ILE A 174 3.75 -2.11 14.41
CA ILE A 174 3.75 -3.42 15.08
C ILE A 174 3.86 -3.26 16.60
N ILE A 175 4.78 -2.44 17.09
CA ILE A 175 4.94 -2.19 18.53
C ILE A 175 3.62 -1.73 19.15
N ILE A 176 2.95 -0.76 18.55
CA ILE A 176 1.65 -0.29 19.04
C ILE A 176 0.63 -1.42 19.04
N LEU A 177 0.52 -2.19 17.96
CA LEU A 177 -0.42 -3.32 17.89
C LEU A 177 -0.14 -4.37 18.96
N LEU A 178 1.12 -4.67 19.25
CA LEU A 178 1.52 -5.63 20.29
C LEU A 178 1.08 -5.19 21.69
N PHE A 179 1.07 -3.88 22.00
CA PHE A 179 0.56 -3.37 23.28
C PHE A 179 -0.91 -3.70 23.52
N PHE A 180 -1.70 -3.79 22.46
CA PHE A 180 -3.14 -4.07 22.53
C PHE A 180 -3.47 -5.57 22.42
N LEU A 181 -2.49 -6.44 22.13
CA LEU A 181 -2.72 -7.89 22.11
C LEU A 181 -3.04 -8.41 23.53
N PRO A 182 -3.93 -9.41 23.63
CA PRO A 182 -4.17 -10.09 24.91
C PRO A 182 -2.87 -10.72 25.42
N LYS A 183 -2.59 -10.54 26.71
CA LYS A 183 -1.40 -11.09 27.39
C LYS A 183 -1.59 -12.56 27.81
N ASP A 184 -2.42 -13.30 27.14
CA ASP A 184 -2.65 -14.70 27.44
C ASP A 184 -1.39 -15.55 27.14
N LYS A 185 -1.14 -16.56 27.95
CA LYS A 185 -0.01 -17.48 27.71
C LYS A 185 -0.18 -18.19 26.36
N ILE A 186 0.89 -18.21 25.57
CA ILE A 186 0.97 -19.01 24.36
C ILE A 186 1.35 -20.44 24.78
N THR A 187 0.57 -21.40 24.33
CA THR A 187 0.79 -22.83 24.61
C THR A 187 1.42 -23.54 23.40
N LYS A 188 2.02 -24.69 23.61
CA LYS A 188 2.56 -25.51 22.51
C LYS A 188 1.46 -25.90 21.51
N GLU A 189 0.23 -26.04 21.97
CA GLU A 189 -0.90 -26.34 21.10
C GLU A 189 -1.24 -25.22 20.10
N ASP A 190 -0.91 -23.96 20.43
CA ASP A 190 -1.15 -22.83 19.53
C ASP A 190 -0.21 -22.85 18.30
N PHE A 191 0.88 -23.60 18.37
CA PHE A 191 1.81 -23.82 17.24
C PHE A 191 1.40 -25.04 16.40
N HIS A 192 0.42 -25.83 16.85
CA HIS A 192 0.02 -27.03 16.14
C HIS A 192 -0.55 -26.68 14.76
N ARG A 193 0.00 -27.30 13.73
CA ARG A 193 -0.42 -27.08 12.34
C ARG A 193 -1.72 -27.88 12.08
N ASP A 194 -2.85 -27.19 12.03
CA ASP A 194 -4.11 -27.76 11.58
C ASP A 194 -4.25 -27.60 10.04
N ASN A 195 -4.08 -28.71 9.32
CA ASN A 195 -4.15 -28.70 7.86
C ASN A 195 -5.54 -28.32 7.32
N LYS A 196 -6.62 -28.57 8.07
CA LYS A 196 -7.98 -28.17 7.67
C LYS A 196 -8.10 -26.64 7.73
N LEU A 197 -7.64 -26.06 8.84
CA LEU A 197 -7.64 -24.61 9.05
C LEU A 197 -6.77 -23.89 8.03
N LEU A 198 -5.57 -24.41 7.74
CA LEU A 198 -4.71 -23.84 6.71
C LEU A 198 -5.35 -23.89 5.33
N ARG A 199 -6.00 -25.02 4.97
CA ARG A 199 -6.74 -25.13 3.72
C ARG A 199 -7.87 -24.11 3.61
N GLU A 200 -8.57 -23.84 4.71
CA GLU A 200 -9.62 -22.82 4.76
C GLU A 200 -9.03 -21.41 4.60
N ILE A 201 -7.92 -21.10 5.27
CA ILE A 201 -7.20 -19.82 5.12
C ILE A 201 -6.77 -19.61 3.67
N PHE A 202 -6.07 -20.56 3.07
CA PHE A 202 -5.59 -20.43 1.69
C PHE A 202 -6.72 -20.47 0.66
N GLY A 203 -7.81 -21.19 0.95
CA GLY A 203 -9.03 -21.16 0.14
C GLY A 203 -9.69 -19.79 0.03
N ILE A 204 -9.54 -18.94 1.07
CA ILE A 204 -10.02 -17.56 1.06
C ILE A 204 -8.94 -16.61 0.50
N SER A 205 -7.70 -16.83 0.90
CA SER A 205 -6.57 -15.94 0.59
C SER A 205 -6.20 -15.94 -0.88
N ILE A 206 -6.09 -17.11 -1.51
CA ILE A 206 -5.63 -17.24 -2.89
C ILE A 206 -6.55 -16.52 -3.88
N PRO A 207 -7.88 -16.72 -3.89
CA PRO A 207 -8.76 -15.96 -4.79
C PRO A 207 -8.69 -14.44 -4.59
N ASN A 208 -8.60 -13.99 -3.34
CA ASN A 208 -8.42 -12.56 -3.04
C ASN A 208 -7.10 -12.02 -3.58
N THR A 209 -6.02 -12.79 -3.43
CA THR A 209 -4.71 -12.41 -3.96
C THR A 209 -4.76 -12.33 -5.48
N MET A 210 -5.34 -13.32 -6.15
CA MET A 210 -5.46 -13.34 -7.62
C MET A 210 -6.21 -12.12 -8.15
N ALA A 211 -7.31 -11.74 -7.52
CA ALA A 211 -8.06 -10.55 -7.90
C ALA A 211 -7.22 -9.26 -7.79
N ARG A 212 -6.36 -9.14 -6.76
CA ARG A 212 -5.48 -7.99 -6.56
C ARG A 212 -4.24 -8.03 -7.44
N LEU A 213 -3.73 -9.22 -7.75
CA LEU A 213 -2.55 -9.43 -8.58
C LEU A 213 -2.75 -8.89 -10.00
N ILE A 214 -3.93 -9.00 -10.57
CA ILE A 214 -4.23 -8.46 -11.91
C ILE A 214 -3.85 -6.97 -11.97
N GLY A 215 -4.33 -6.17 -11.03
CA GLY A 215 -4.00 -4.75 -10.96
C GLY A 215 -2.53 -4.48 -10.65
N SER A 216 -1.94 -5.25 -9.73
CA SER A 216 -0.53 -5.06 -9.35
C SER A 216 0.43 -5.47 -10.46
N ILE A 217 0.12 -6.51 -11.24
CA ILE A 217 0.90 -6.92 -12.41
C ILE A 217 0.79 -5.86 -13.51
N THR A 218 -0.41 -5.37 -13.79
CA THR A 218 -0.61 -4.29 -14.77
C THR A 218 0.22 -3.07 -14.40
N TYR A 219 0.15 -2.64 -13.15
CA TYR A 219 0.94 -1.52 -12.64
C TYR A 219 2.45 -1.78 -12.70
N PHE A 220 2.90 -3.01 -12.44
CA PHE A 220 4.31 -3.39 -12.56
C PHE A 220 4.83 -3.29 -13.99
N PHE A 221 4.05 -3.72 -14.98
CA PHE A 221 4.45 -3.65 -16.39
C PHE A 221 4.36 -2.24 -16.99
N GLU A 222 3.59 -1.34 -16.40
CA GLU A 222 3.40 0.01 -16.91
C GLU A 222 4.72 0.76 -17.19
N PRO A 223 5.64 0.98 -16.22
CA PRO A 223 6.90 1.67 -16.49
C PRO A 223 7.82 0.89 -17.43
N ILE A 224 7.78 -0.45 -17.40
CA ILE A 224 8.59 -1.30 -18.26
C ILE A 224 8.19 -1.11 -19.72
N ILE A 225 6.90 -1.25 -20.02
CA ILE A 225 6.35 -1.12 -21.37
C ILE A 225 6.57 0.31 -21.87
N LEU A 226 6.23 1.30 -21.07
CA LEU A 226 6.36 2.71 -21.42
C LEU A 226 7.82 3.07 -21.72
N THR A 227 8.76 2.68 -20.86
CA THR A 227 10.18 2.97 -21.07
C THR A 227 10.71 2.32 -22.34
N ASN A 228 10.38 1.06 -22.60
CA ASN A 228 10.89 0.34 -23.78
C ASN A 228 10.29 0.87 -25.09
N ILE A 229 8.99 1.18 -25.12
CA ILE A 229 8.33 1.74 -26.31
C ILE A 229 8.87 3.12 -26.64
N LEU A 230 8.94 4.03 -25.65
CA LEU A 230 9.41 5.40 -25.90
C LEU A 230 10.89 5.44 -26.27
N LYS A 231 11.71 4.56 -25.68
CA LYS A 231 13.10 4.38 -26.06
C LYS A 231 13.24 3.89 -27.51
N TYR A 232 12.39 2.94 -27.93
CA TYR A 232 12.37 2.45 -29.31
C TYR A 232 12.00 3.55 -30.33
N VAL A 233 11.08 4.46 -29.95
CA VAL A 233 10.70 5.62 -30.79
C VAL A 233 11.78 6.70 -30.80
N GLY A 234 12.84 6.59 -29.97
CA GLY A 234 13.99 7.49 -29.98
C GLY A 234 14.01 8.56 -28.89
N TYR A 235 13.10 8.49 -27.92
CA TYR A 235 13.17 9.42 -26.78
C TYR A 235 14.36 9.10 -25.86
N ASN A 236 14.95 10.17 -25.28
CA ASN A 236 16.01 10.02 -24.29
C ASN A 236 15.45 9.40 -23.00
N LEU A 237 16.23 8.47 -22.42
CA LEU A 237 15.84 7.77 -21.17
C LEU A 237 15.61 8.74 -19.99
N GLU A 238 16.40 9.80 -19.89
CA GLU A 238 16.24 10.81 -18.85
C GLU A 238 14.89 11.53 -18.99
N TYR A 239 14.53 11.94 -20.20
CA TYR A 239 13.21 12.53 -20.48
C TYR A 239 12.07 11.59 -20.12
N ILE A 240 12.15 10.30 -20.51
CA ILE A 240 11.15 9.28 -20.21
C ILE A 240 10.97 9.14 -18.69
N THR A 241 12.09 8.95 -17.97
CA THR A 241 12.10 8.76 -16.52
C THR A 241 11.53 9.96 -15.79
N THR A 242 11.99 11.17 -16.15
CA THR A 242 11.54 12.41 -15.52
C THR A 242 10.06 12.66 -15.77
N THR A 243 9.61 12.50 -17.01
CA THR A 243 8.20 12.69 -17.37
C THR A 243 7.31 11.69 -16.67
N TYR A 244 7.69 10.40 -16.63
CA TYR A 244 6.97 9.37 -15.89
C TYR A 244 6.90 9.70 -14.40
N GLY A 245 8.01 10.14 -13.81
CA GLY A 245 8.09 10.54 -12.42
C GLY A 245 7.23 11.75 -12.09
N VAL A 246 7.23 12.77 -12.93
CA VAL A 246 6.39 13.96 -12.76
C VAL A 246 4.91 13.60 -12.84
N ILE A 247 4.50 12.83 -13.82
CA ILE A 247 3.11 12.41 -13.98
C ILE A 247 2.65 11.60 -12.76
N ASN A 248 3.40 10.58 -12.37
CA ASN A 248 3.01 9.67 -11.28
C ASN A 248 3.30 10.25 -9.88
N GLY A 249 4.33 11.07 -9.76
CA GLY A 249 4.76 11.66 -8.48
C GLY A 249 3.97 12.90 -8.08
N TYR A 250 3.65 13.77 -9.05
CA TYR A 250 3.01 15.06 -8.80
C TYR A 250 1.60 15.13 -9.38
N VAL A 251 1.41 14.86 -10.67
CA VAL A 251 0.15 15.11 -11.37
C VAL A 251 -0.96 14.19 -10.89
N TYR A 252 -0.76 12.88 -10.93
CA TYR A 252 -1.80 11.92 -10.52
C TYR A 252 -2.27 12.08 -9.06
N PRO A 253 -1.39 12.27 -8.06
CA PRO A 253 -1.84 12.51 -6.69
C PRO A 253 -2.74 13.73 -6.54
N LEU A 254 -2.45 14.81 -7.25
CA LEU A 254 -3.26 16.03 -7.24
C LEU A 254 -4.61 15.80 -7.93
N LEU A 255 -4.61 15.20 -9.12
CA LEU A 255 -5.84 14.89 -9.86
C LEU A 255 -6.78 13.96 -9.10
N LEU A 256 -6.21 12.99 -8.36
CA LEU A 256 -6.99 12.02 -7.59
C LEU A 256 -7.41 12.52 -6.20
N LEU A 257 -7.00 13.72 -5.78
CA LEU A 257 -7.34 14.29 -4.49
C LEU A 257 -8.86 14.35 -4.22
N PRO A 258 -9.71 14.83 -5.16
CA PRO A 258 -11.16 14.86 -4.97
C PRO A 258 -11.77 13.46 -4.81
N SER A 259 -11.17 12.42 -5.37
CA SER A 259 -11.66 11.04 -5.28
C SER A 259 -11.63 10.49 -3.85
N PHE A 260 -10.78 11.02 -2.98
CA PHE A 260 -10.74 10.60 -1.57
C PHE A 260 -12.03 10.94 -0.82
N PHE A 261 -12.62 12.09 -1.12
CA PHE A 261 -13.92 12.48 -0.58
C PHE A 261 -15.03 11.56 -1.07
N THR A 262 -15.04 11.28 -2.37
CA THR A 262 -16.01 10.36 -2.99
C THR A 262 -15.91 8.96 -2.38
N LEU A 263 -14.70 8.44 -2.17
CA LEU A 263 -14.48 7.14 -1.51
C LEU A 263 -14.95 7.15 -0.05
N ALA A 264 -14.73 8.23 0.68
CA ALA A 264 -15.20 8.37 2.06
C ALA A 264 -16.73 8.37 2.14
N ILE A 265 -17.39 9.16 1.27
CA ILE A 265 -18.85 9.20 1.16
C ILE A 265 -19.41 7.82 0.80
N SER A 266 -18.83 7.17 -0.21
CA SER A 266 -19.22 5.82 -0.66
C SER A 266 -19.12 4.79 0.47
N SER A 267 -18.03 4.81 1.22
CA SER A 267 -17.80 3.89 2.34
C SER A 267 -18.80 4.13 3.49
N ALA A 268 -19.13 5.39 3.77
CA ALA A 268 -20.07 5.74 4.83
C ALA A 268 -21.53 5.38 4.47
N ILE A 269 -21.91 5.52 3.20
CA ILE A 269 -23.29 5.27 2.77
C ILE A 269 -23.60 3.80 2.49
N LEU A 270 -22.57 2.99 2.21
CA LEU A 270 -22.72 1.58 1.84
C LEU A 270 -23.56 0.75 2.81
N PRO A 271 -23.34 0.81 4.15
CA PRO A 271 -24.17 0.07 5.10
C PRO A 271 -25.62 0.52 5.10
N VAL A 272 -25.87 1.83 4.98
CA VAL A 272 -27.21 2.44 4.96
C VAL A 272 -27.98 1.99 3.72
N VAL A 273 -27.32 2.03 2.55
CA VAL A 273 -27.90 1.58 1.29
C VAL A 273 -28.19 0.08 1.31
N SER A 274 -27.23 -0.72 1.78
CA SER A 274 -27.37 -2.17 1.89
C SER A 274 -28.56 -2.57 2.80
N ASN A 275 -28.67 -1.97 3.97
CA ASN A 275 -29.73 -2.23 4.92
C ASN A 275 -31.11 -1.79 4.35
N SER A 276 -31.21 -0.61 3.78
CA SER A 276 -32.47 -0.12 3.21
C SER A 276 -32.91 -0.94 1.99
N TYR A 277 -31.97 -1.41 1.18
CA TYR A 277 -32.26 -2.27 0.03
C TYR A 277 -32.75 -3.65 0.47
N SER A 278 -32.11 -4.28 1.47
CA SER A 278 -32.55 -5.57 2.03
C SER A 278 -33.96 -5.48 2.62
N ASN A 279 -34.30 -4.35 3.23
CA ASN A 279 -35.63 -4.08 3.77
C ASN A 279 -36.64 -3.63 2.68
N LYS A 280 -36.28 -3.75 1.39
CA LYS A 280 -37.11 -3.37 0.24
C LYS A 280 -37.58 -1.89 0.25
N ASN A 281 -36.90 -1.02 1.00
CA ASN A 281 -37.18 0.42 1.02
C ASN A 281 -36.42 1.14 -0.12
N TYR A 282 -36.83 0.84 -1.33
CA TYR A 282 -36.15 1.37 -2.55
C TYR A 282 -36.20 2.89 -2.67
N SER A 283 -37.26 3.53 -2.15
CA SER A 283 -37.38 4.99 -2.17
C SER A 283 -36.29 5.64 -1.33
N TYR A 284 -36.10 5.18 -0.11
CA TYR A 284 -35.05 5.66 0.78
C TYR A 284 -33.65 5.34 0.24
N THR A 285 -33.47 4.14 -0.31
CA THR A 285 -32.23 3.72 -0.97
C THR A 285 -31.85 4.69 -2.10
N LYS A 286 -32.81 4.98 -3.01
CA LYS A 286 -32.60 5.90 -4.11
C LYS A 286 -32.28 7.32 -3.63
N LYS A 287 -32.97 7.78 -2.58
CA LYS A 287 -32.69 9.09 -1.96
C LYS A 287 -31.25 9.17 -1.46
N LYS A 288 -30.80 8.15 -0.71
CA LYS A 288 -29.43 8.11 -0.16
C LYS A 288 -28.35 8.05 -1.24
N ILE A 289 -28.56 7.29 -2.30
CA ILE A 289 -27.65 7.26 -3.45
C ILE A 289 -27.57 8.63 -4.12
N LYS A 290 -28.71 9.32 -4.32
CA LYS A 290 -28.72 10.68 -4.89
C LYS A 290 -27.97 11.68 -4.01
N GLU A 291 -28.16 11.62 -2.68
CA GLU A 291 -27.41 12.44 -1.72
C GLU A 291 -25.89 12.20 -1.84
N ALA A 292 -25.46 10.94 -1.93
CA ALA A 292 -24.04 10.62 -2.10
C ALA A 292 -23.46 11.15 -3.39
N ILE A 293 -24.18 11.00 -4.51
CA ILE A 293 -23.79 11.56 -5.81
C ILE A 293 -23.67 13.10 -5.71
N PHE A 294 -24.68 13.75 -5.13
CA PHE A 294 -24.69 15.20 -4.98
C PHE A 294 -23.48 15.71 -4.16
N PHE A 295 -23.21 15.12 -3.00
CA PHE A 295 -22.03 15.50 -2.20
C PHE A 295 -20.71 15.22 -2.93
N SER A 296 -20.63 14.14 -3.70
CA SER A 296 -19.44 13.85 -4.52
C SER A 296 -19.25 14.89 -5.62
N MET A 297 -20.33 15.37 -6.25
CA MET A 297 -20.28 16.40 -7.27
C MET A 297 -19.89 17.78 -6.72
N ILE A 298 -20.31 18.12 -5.50
CA ILE A 298 -19.92 19.39 -4.83
C ILE A 298 -18.39 19.53 -4.72
N VAL A 299 -17.68 18.41 -4.50
CA VAL A 299 -16.22 18.41 -4.43
C VAL A 299 -15.60 18.20 -5.80
N GLY A 300 -16.15 17.30 -6.60
CA GLY A 300 -15.57 16.91 -7.89
C GLY A 300 -15.65 18.00 -8.95
N ILE A 301 -16.81 18.67 -9.08
CA ILE A 301 -17.00 19.70 -10.13
C ILE A 301 -16.07 20.91 -9.93
N PRO A 302 -15.99 21.55 -8.74
CA PRO A 302 -15.06 22.67 -8.55
C PRO A 302 -13.60 22.27 -8.74
N ALA A 303 -13.19 21.09 -8.26
CA ALA A 303 -11.85 20.60 -8.46
C ALA A 303 -11.52 20.42 -9.96
N THR A 304 -12.43 19.82 -10.72
CA THR A 304 -12.27 19.66 -12.18
C THR A 304 -12.16 21.02 -12.88
N LEU A 305 -13.00 22.00 -12.50
CA LEU A 305 -12.95 23.34 -13.07
C LEU A 305 -11.61 24.05 -12.75
N ILE A 306 -11.10 23.90 -11.51
CA ILE A 306 -9.80 24.44 -11.11
C ILE A 306 -8.68 23.83 -11.98
N PHE A 307 -8.67 22.51 -12.18
CA PHE A 307 -7.65 21.86 -13.00
C PHE A 307 -7.72 22.23 -14.48
N ILE A 308 -8.92 22.54 -15.02
CA ILE A 308 -9.10 22.95 -16.43
C ILE A 308 -8.72 24.43 -16.62
N PHE A 309 -9.20 25.32 -15.76
CA PHE A 309 -9.10 26.77 -15.98
C PHE A 309 -7.88 27.40 -15.31
N ILE A 310 -7.39 26.82 -14.20
CA ILE A 310 -6.30 27.40 -13.40
C ILE A 310 -5.32 26.29 -12.93
N PRO A 311 -4.72 25.52 -13.88
CA PRO A 311 -3.85 24.39 -13.53
C PRO A 311 -2.59 24.83 -12.75
N ASP A 312 -2.13 26.06 -12.95
CA ASP A 312 -0.91 26.57 -12.31
C ASP A 312 -1.01 26.66 -10.78
N ILE A 313 -2.20 26.85 -10.21
CA ILE A 313 -2.37 26.95 -8.76
C ILE A 313 -2.10 25.60 -8.06
N PRO A 314 -2.78 24.52 -8.40
CA PRO A 314 -2.55 23.22 -7.75
C PRO A 314 -1.17 22.63 -8.07
N LEU A 315 -0.55 22.98 -9.22
CA LEU A 315 0.77 22.46 -9.58
C LEU A 315 1.94 23.20 -8.91
N LYS A 316 1.71 24.37 -8.32
CA LYS A 316 2.70 25.11 -7.53
C LYS A 316 2.74 24.70 -6.05
N LEU A 317 1.79 23.90 -5.60
CA LEU A 317 1.75 23.31 -4.26
C LEU A 317 2.71 22.13 -4.12
#